data_20a57d307e9f63eb276db359fe2c10fc
#
_entry.id   20a57d307e9f63eb276db359fe2c10fc
#
_cell.length_a   1.000
_cell.length_b   1.000
_cell.length_c   1.000
_cell.angle_alpha   90.00
_cell.angle_beta   90.00
_cell.angle_gamma   90.00
#
_symmetry.space_group_name_H-M   'P 1'
#
loop_
_entity.id
_entity.type
_entity.pdbx_description
1 polymer ?
#
loop_
_entity_poly.entity_id
_entity_poly.type
_entity_poly.pdbx_seq_one_letter_code
_entity_poly.pdbx_strand_id
1 'polypeptide(L)'
;IAKVMNAGGYDVITLGNHDFNYGFDFLKENLSNLDAQVTAVNVLDKSGAQLFPAQIKTLGNGLKIGLIGAVTDYVNIWENPENIADIQITPVFPAMKAELERLKPQVDFVVGIYHGGFESDLATGERLSDTGENVGYQLLEELDFDILLTGHQHARIEGQSVHGTYTLQPPNMARKYFE
;
A
#
# COMPACT_ATOMS: atom_id res chain seq x y z
N ILE A 1 6.66 -15.45 -9.59
CA ILE A 1 6.15 -14.06 -9.55
C ILE A 1 7.32 -13.10 -9.77
N ALA A 2 8.42 -13.14 -8.97
CA ALA A 2 9.54 -12.19 -9.07
C ALA A 2 10.08 -12.02 -10.51
N LYS A 3 10.34 -13.10 -11.23
CA LYS A 3 10.81 -13.04 -12.64
C LYS A 3 9.87 -12.25 -13.58
N VAL A 4 8.55 -12.33 -13.37
CA VAL A 4 7.58 -11.59 -14.19
C VAL A 4 7.59 -10.12 -13.81
N MET A 5 7.65 -9.82 -12.52
CA MET A 5 7.72 -8.43 -12.04
C MET A 5 9.02 -7.75 -12.47
N ASN A 6 10.16 -8.42 -12.36
CA ASN A 6 11.45 -7.91 -12.82
C ASN A 6 11.43 -7.63 -14.35
N ALA A 7 10.83 -8.56 -15.13
CA ALA A 7 10.67 -8.36 -16.57
C ALA A 7 9.69 -7.21 -16.89
N GLY A 8 8.73 -6.93 -16.02
CA GLY A 8 7.80 -5.81 -16.12
C GLY A 8 8.42 -4.46 -15.73
N GLY A 9 9.62 -4.46 -15.13
CA GLY A 9 10.33 -3.25 -14.76
C GLY A 9 9.68 -2.43 -13.65
N TYR A 10 9.07 -3.09 -12.67
CA TYR A 10 8.51 -2.40 -11.51
C TYR A 10 9.60 -1.75 -10.67
N ASP A 11 9.46 -0.50 -10.34
CA ASP A 11 10.38 0.25 -9.48
C ASP A 11 10.09 0.05 -8.00
N VAL A 12 8.81 0.06 -7.63
CA VAL A 12 8.34 -0.05 -6.25
C VAL A 12 7.05 -0.87 -6.19
N ILE A 13 6.91 -1.67 -5.16
CA ILE A 13 5.69 -2.43 -4.85
C ILE A 13 5.30 -2.28 -3.39
N THR A 14 4.05 -2.58 -3.05
CA THR A 14 3.62 -2.84 -1.67
C THR A 14 3.26 -4.31 -1.48
N LEU A 15 3.15 -4.74 -0.22
CA LEU A 15 2.72 -6.08 0.13
C LEU A 15 1.20 -6.19 0.10
N GLY A 16 0.70 -7.37 -0.24
CA GLY A 16 -0.69 -7.77 -0.08
C GLY A 16 -0.89 -8.71 1.12
N ASN A 17 -2.14 -8.88 1.56
CA ASN A 17 -2.46 -9.78 2.67
C ASN A 17 -2.04 -11.24 2.40
N HIS A 18 -2.11 -11.69 1.16
CA HIS A 18 -1.72 -13.06 0.78
C HIS A 18 -0.20 -13.30 0.75
N ASP A 19 0.62 -12.25 0.80
CA ASP A 19 2.07 -12.41 0.86
C ASP A 19 2.54 -13.06 2.16
N PHE A 20 1.73 -13.01 3.21
CA PHE A 20 2.03 -13.59 4.52
C PHE A 20 1.61 -15.06 4.68
N ASN A 21 0.85 -15.63 3.73
CA ASN A 21 0.23 -16.97 3.88
C ASN A 21 1.22 -18.13 4.10
N TYR A 22 2.48 -17.96 3.77
CA TYR A 22 3.51 -19.00 3.92
C TYR A 22 4.58 -18.65 4.96
N GLY A 23 4.31 -17.64 5.76
CA GLY A 23 5.21 -17.15 6.81
C GLY A 23 6.22 -16.12 6.33
N PHE A 24 6.74 -15.37 7.30
CA PHE A 24 7.59 -14.21 7.03
C PHE A 24 8.93 -14.57 6.42
N ASP A 25 9.54 -15.73 6.79
CA ASP A 25 10.80 -16.17 6.21
C ASP A 25 10.65 -16.50 4.71
N PHE A 26 9.56 -17.16 4.33
CA PHE A 26 9.24 -17.41 2.93
C PHE A 26 9.02 -16.11 2.16
N LEU A 27 8.32 -15.16 2.75
CA LEU A 27 8.13 -13.83 2.17
C LEU A 27 9.49 -13.15 1.92
N LYS A 28 10.37 -13.09 2.91
CA LYS A 28 11.71 -12.49 2.76
C LYS A 28 12.52 -13.13 1.63
N GLU A 29 12.51 -14.47 1.54
CA GLU A 29 13.19 -15.19 0.46
C GLU A 29 12.64 -14.78 -0.91
N ASN A 30 11.31 -14.68 -1.07
CA ASN A 30 10.71 -14.25 -2.33
C ASN A 30 11.03 -12.80 -2.67
N LEU A 31 11.00 -11.90 -1.71
CA LEU A 31 11.32 -10.49 -1.90
C LEU A 31 12.80 -10.28 -2.28
N SER A 32 13.72 -11.13 -1.79
CA SER A 32 15.14 -11.05 -2.16
C SER A 32 15.43 -11.30 -3.65
N ASN A 33 14.46 -11.85 -4.38
CA ASN A 33 14.54 -12.09 -5.82
C ASN A 33 13.91 -10.95 -6.66
N LEU A 34 13.39 -9.90 -6.03
CA LEU A 34 12.80 -8.75 -6.71
C LEU A 34 13.85 -7.66 -6.95
N ASP A 35 13.80 -7.06 -8.14
CA ASP A 35 14.57 -5.85 -8.46
C ASP A 35 13.85 -4.59 -7.91
N ALA A 36 12.52 -4.64 -7.77
CA ALA A 36 11.70 -3.59 -7.21
C ALA A 36 11.97 -3.39 -5.71
N GLN A 37 11.93 -2.15 -5.26
CA GLN A 37 11.90 -1.83 -3.83
C GLN A 37 10.53 -2.14 -3.24
N VAL A 38 10.50 -2.60 -2.00
CA VAL A 38 9.25 -2.88 -1.26
C VAL A 38 8.99 -1.77 -0.26
N THR A 39 7.74 -1.29 -0.19
CA THR A 39 7.28 -0.34 0.82
C THR A 39 6.01 -0.85 1.48
N ALA A 40 6.01 -0.97 2.81
CA ALA A 40 4.85 -1.32 3.64
C ALA A 40 5.11 -0.78 5.05
N VAL A 41 4.85 0.51 5.23
CA VAL A 41 5.29 1.29 6.41
C VAL A 41 4.65 0.84 7.72
N ASN A 42 3.55 0.10 7.64
CA ASN A 42 2.87 -0.47 8.80
C ASN A 42 3.33 -1.89 9.17
N VAL A 43 4.34 -2.43 8.47
CA VAL A 43 4.94 -3.73 8.80
C VAL A 43 6.26 -3.49 9.53
N LEU A 44 6.29 -3.84 10.81
CA LEU A 44 7.40 -3.60 11.73
C LEU A 44 8.04 -4.90 12.19
N ASP A 45 9.29 -4.85 12.58
CA ASP A 45 9.92 -5.92 13.33
C ASP A 45 9.50 -5.92 14.81
N LYS A 46 9.99 -6.87 15.60
CA LYS A 46 9.69 -6.97 17.04
C LYS A 46 10.22 -5.79 17.87
N SER A 47 11.16 -5.03 17.35
CA SER A 47 11.68 -3.81 18.01
C SER A 47 10.84 -2.57 17.70
N GLY A 48 9.90 -2.67 16.77
CA GLY A 48 9.09 -1.55 16.28
C GLY A 48 9.74 -0.78 15.13
N ALA A 49 10.82 -1.29 14.53
CA ALA A 49 11.43 -0.68 13.35
C ALA A 49 10.69 -1.12 12.07
N GLN A 50 10.49 -0.19 11.14
CA GLN A 50 9.88 -0.50 9.84
C GLN A 50 10.75 -1.46 9.04
N LEU A 51 10.17 -2.57 8.60
CA LEU A 51 10.85 -3.55 7.74
C LEU A 51 10.88 -3.08 6.26
N PHE A 52 9.87 -2.35 5.84
CA PHE A 52 9.68 -1.87 4.47
C PHE A 52 9.35 -0.37 4.45
N PRO A 53 10.34 0.50 4.70
CA PRO A 53 10.11 1.94 4.85
C PRO A 53 9.62 2.59 3.55
N ALA A 54 9.04 3.78 3.69
CA ALA A 54 8.69 4.62 2.56
C ALA A 54 9.94 5.02 1.76
N GLN A 55 9.76 5.23 0.45
CA GLN A 55 10.83 5.50 -0.51
C GLN A 55 10.76 6.92 -1.06
N ILE A 56 11.89 7.49 -1.43
CA ILE A 56 11.95 8.71 -2.25
C ILE A 56 12.66 8.37 -3.56
N LYS A 57 11.97 8.58 -4.67
CA LYS A 57 12.53 8.40 -6.01
C LYS A 57 12.71 9.75 -6.68
N THR A 58 13.93 10.04 -7.15
CA THR A 58 14.21 11.21 -7.99
C THR A 58 14.12 10.81 -9.45
N LEU A 59 13.26 11.48 -10.20
CA LEU A 59 13.12 11.27 -11.65
C LEU A 59 14.25 11.96 -12.44
N GLY A 60 14.40 11.60 -13.72
CA GLY A 60 15.43 12.16 -14.59
C GLY A 60 15.33 13.68 -14.83
N ASN A 61 14.15 14.27 -14.58
CA ASN A 61 13.92 15.72 -14.62
C ASN A 61 14.15 16.43 -13.27
N GLY A 62 14.59 15.70 -12.25
CA GLY A 62 14.88 16.22 -10.91
C GLY A 62 13.70 16.21 -9.94
N LEU A 63 12.46 15.89 -10.38
CA LEU A 63 11.31 15.77 -9.49
C LEU A 63 11.50 14.62 -8.51
N LYS A 64 11.14 14.84 -7.25
CA LYS A 64 11.17 13.86 -6.17
C LYS A 64 9.77 13.36 -5.86
N ILE A 65 9.61 12.04 -5.91
CA ILE A 65 8.34 11.37 -5.57
C ILE A 65 8.53 10.61 -4.25
N GLY A 66 7.67 10.88 -3.27
CA GLY A 66 7.51 10.07 -2.07
C GLY A 66 6.56 8.91 -2.35
N LEU A 67 6.96 7.70 -1.99
CA LEU A 67 6.20 6.46 -2.21
C LEU A 67 5.97 5.81 -0.85
N ILE A 68 4.71 5.75 -0.41
CA ILE A 68 4.30 5.26 0.90
C ILE A 68 3.37 4.07 0.70
N GLY A 69 3.86 2.86 0.95
CA GLY A 69 3.07 1.64 0.88
C GLY A 69 2.51 1.22 2.23
N ALA A 70 1.35 0.56 2.23
CA ALA A 70 0.79 -0.10 3.39
C ALA A 70 -0.07 -1.30 2.97
N VAL A 71 -0.21 -2.27 3.87
CA VAL A 71 -1.11 -3.42 3.73
C VAL A 71 -2.19 -3.36 4.80
N THR A 72 -3.41 -3.83 4.49
CA THR A 72 -4.49 -3.90 5.47
C THR A 72 -4.02 -4.63 6.75
N ASP A 73 -4.25 -4.04 7.91
CA ASP A 73 -3.92 -4.63 9.21
C ASP A 73 -4.87 -5.79 9.59
N TYR A 74 -5.88 -6.06 8.77
CA TYR A 74 -6.71 -7.25 8.85
C TYR A 74 -5.95 -8.57 8.61
N VAL A 75 -4.73 -8.52 8.11
CA VAL A 75 -3.78 -9.66 8.14
C VAL A 75 -3.70 -10.25 9.54
N ASN A 76 -3.71 -9.43 10.58
CA ASN A 76 -3.70 -9.89 11.99
C ASN A 76 -4.91 -10.74 12.38
N ILE A 77 -6.02 -10.65 11.62
CA ILE A 77 -7.28 -11.38 11.88
C ILE A 77 -7.34 -12.65 11.04
N TRP A 78 -6.89 -12.57 9.78
CA TRP A 78 -7.04 -13.67 8.83
C TRP A 78 -5.88 -14.65 8.83
N GLU A 79 -4.66 -14.15 9.16
CA GLU A 79 -3.47 -14.96 9.02
C GLU A 79 -3.25 -15.88 10.23
N ASN A 80 -2.62 -17.03 9.99
CA ASN A 80 -2.18 -17.89 11.08
C ASN A 80 -1.13 -17.11 11.91
N PRO A 81 -1.32 -17.00 13.25
CA PRO A 81 -0.38 -16.29 14.11
C PRO A 81 1.08 -16.73 13.98
N GLU A 82 1.32 -18.00 13.64
CA GLU A 82 2.66 -18.53 13.43
C GLU A 82 3.36 -17.88 12.21
N ASN A 83 2.60 -17.53 11.17
CA ASN A 83 3.12 -16.94 9.94
C ASN A 83 3.59 -15.48 10.12
N ILE A 84 3.04 -14.79 11.11
CA ILE A 84 3.32 -13.38 11.41
C ILE A 84 3.95 -13.19 12.79
N ALA A 85 4.42 -14.29 13.44
CA ALA A 85 4.93 -14.26 14.80
C ALA A 85 6.18 -13.36 14.97
N ASP A 86 6.93 -13.12 13.91
CA ASP A 86 8.18 -12.34 13.93
C ASP A 86 8.01 -10.88 13.51
N ILE A 87 6.80 -10.45 13.19
CA ILE A 87 6.47 -9.09 12.75
C ILE A 87 5.30 -8.51 13.53
N GLN A 88 5.10 -7.21 13.39
CA GLN A 88 3.93 -6.49 13.86
C GLN A 88 3.32 -5.75 12.68
N ILE A 89 2.02 -5.91 12.46
CA ILE A 89 1.29 -5.14 11.44
C ILE A 89 0.41 -4.15 12.20
N THR A 90 0.74 -2.87 12.09
CA THR A 90 0.07 -1.78 12.82
C THR A 90 -1.06 -1.19 11.99
N PRO A 91 -2.00 -0.42 12.60
CA PRO A 91 -3.07 0.23 11.88
C PRO A 91 -2.56 1.11 10.73
N VAL A 92 -3.22 0.99 9.57
CA VAL A 92 -2.80 1.63 8.31
C VAL A 92 -2.81 3.15 8.41
N PHE A 93 -3.92 3.74 8.88
CA PHE A 93 -4.11 5.18 8.86
C PHE A 93 -3.00 5.95 9.63
N PRO A 94 -2.71 5.66 10.91
CA PRO A 94 -1.67 6.36 11.63
C PRO A 94 -0.27 6.14 11.05
N ALA A 95 0.01 4.94 10.51
CA ALA A 95 1.31 4.64 9.90
C ALA A 95 1.53 5.46 8.61
N MET A 96 0.55 5.48 7.71
CA MET A 96 0.63 6.27 6.47
C MET A 96 0.64 7.77 6.75
N LYS A 97 -0.13 8.26 7.74
CA LYS A 97 -0.13 9.66 8.16
C LYS A 97 1.25 10.12 8.62
N ALA A 98 1.87 9.37 9.52
CA ALA A 98 3.20 9.71 10.05
C ALA A 98 4.26 9.80 8.94
N GLU A 99 4.23 8.86 7.98
CA GLU A 99 5.15 8.88 6.85
C GLU A 99 4.86 10.00 5.85
N LEU A 100 3.58 10.32 5.61
CA LEU A 100 3.18 11.44 4.77
C LEU A 100 3.70 12.76 5.36
N GLU A 101 3.47 13.00 6.65
CA GLU A 101 3.95 14.20 7.34
C GLU A 101 5.48 14.32 7.30
N ARG A 102 6.19 13.19 7.41
CA ARG A 102 7.66 13.13 7.34
C ARG A 102 8.19 13.42 5.93
N LEU A 103 7.56 12.86 4.89
CA LEU A 103 8.06 12.92 3.52
C LEU A 103 7.63 14.18 2.76
N LYS A 104 6.43 14.68 2.99
CA LYS A 104 5.85 15.79 2.23
C LYS A 104 6.74 17.03 2.11
N PRO A 105 7.47 17.47 3.16
CA PRO A 105 8.39 18.61 3.03
C PRO A 105 9.66 18.31 2.21
N GLN A 106 9.91 17.07 1.82
CA GLN A 106 11.15 16.62 1.16
C GLN A 106 10.95 16.26 -0.31
N VAL A 107 9.70 16.21 -0.79
CA VAL A 107 9.34 15.73 -2.14
C VAL A 107 8.37 16.68 -2.82
N ASP A 108 8.29 16.58 -4.14
CA ASP A 108 7.39 17.39 -4.95
C ASP A 108 6.02 16.75 -5.12
N PHE A 109 5.93 15.41 -4.90
CA PHE A 109 4.75 14.62 -5.17
C PHE A 109 4.71 13.40 -4.24
N VAL A 110 3.55 13.01 -3.72
CA VAL A 110 3.39 11.85 -2.83
C VAL A 110 2.37 10.86 -3.38
N VAL A 111 2.80 9.61 -3.51
CA VAL A 111 1.96 8.49 -3.92
C VAL A 111 1.79 7.53 -2.75
N GLY A 112 0.53 7.33 -2.33
CA GLY A 112 0.14 6.24 -1.46
C GLY A 112 -0.11 4.97 -2.27
N ILE A 113 0.35 3.81 -1.79
CA ILE A 113 0.10 2.49 -2.40
C ILE A 113 -0.48 1.60 -1.30
N TYR A 114 -1.80 1.52 -1.24
CA TYR A 114 -2.49 0.81 -0.17
C TYR A 114 -3.08 -0.52 -0.66
N HIS A 115 -2.60 -1.64 -0.15
CA HIS A 115 -3.27 -2.93 -0.33
C HIS A 115 -4.41 -3.06 0.66
N GLY A 116 -5.49 -2.45 0.33
CA GLY A 116 -6.80 -2.37 0.96
C GLY A 116 -7.73 -1.60 0.03
N GLY A 117 -9.01 -1.57 0.35
CA GLY A 117 -10.03 -0.94 -0.47
C GLY A 117 -10.70 0.24 0.23
N PHE A 118 -11.90 0.57 -0.25
CA PHE A 118 -12.69 1.68 0.25
C PHE A 118 -13.85 1.18 1.10
N GLU A 119 -13.99 1.75 2.29
CA GLU A 119 -15.07 1.49 3.23
C GLU A 119 -16.31 2.33 2.98
N SER A 120 -16.21 3.32 2.08
CA SER A 120 -17.30 4.20 1.70
C SER A 120 -17.43 4.31 0.17
N ASP A 121 -18.60 4.68 -0.30
CA ASP A 121 -18.86 5.02 -1.69
C ASP A 121 -18.09 6.31 -2.08
N LEU A 122 -17.32 6.24 -3.16
CA LEU A 122 -16.43 7.33 -3.56
C LEU A 122 -17.16 8.59 -4.07
N ALA A 123 -18.41 8.45 -4.53
CA ALA A 123 -19.17 9.56 -5.05
C ALA A 123 -20.02 10.26 -3.97
N THR A 124 -20.52 9.49 -3.00
CA THR A 124 -21.47 10.00 -1.99
C THR A 124 -20.86 10.13 -0.60
N GLY A 125 -19.75 9.42 -0.32
CA GLY A 125 -19.19 9.29 1.03
C GLY A 125 -20.00 8.37 1.94
N GLU A 126 -21.08 7.75 1.45
CA GLU A 126 -21.89 6.83 2.24
C GLU A 126 -21.05 5.63 2.70
N ARG A 127 -21.07 5.36 3.99
CA ARG A 127 -20.31 4.23 4.55
C ARG A 127 -20.93 2.90 4.18
N LEU A 128 -20.14 2.05 3.52
CA LEU A 128 -20.54 0.74 3.03
C LEU A 128 -20.12 -0.40 3.96
N SER A 129 -19.08 -0.18 4.79
CA SER A 129 -18.54 -1.19 5.70
C SER A 129 -17.95 -0.57 6.96
N ASP A 130 -18.26 -1.16 8.12
CA ASP A 130 -17.76 -0.76 9.45
C ASP A 130 -16.77 -1.76 10.03
N THR A 131 -16.28 -2.71 9.25
CA THR A 131 -15.37 -3.74 9.74
C THR A 131 -13.99 -3.20 10.14
N GLY A 132 -13.53 -2.12 9.53
CA GLY A 132 -12.17 -1.62 9.66
C GLY A 132 -11.16 -2.29 8.73
N GLU A 133 -11.61 -3.26 7.93
CA GLU A 133 -10.77 -3.95 6.93
C GLU A 133 -10.20 -3.01 5.88
N ASN A 134 -11.03 -2.07 5.44
CA ASN A 134 -10.70 -1.08 4.44
C ASN A 134 -10.78 0.31 5.06
N VAL A 135 -9.81 1.15 4.75
CA VAL A 135 -9.72 2.54 5.24
C VAL A 135 -9.34 3.52 4.12
N GLY A 136 -9.50 3.09 2.86
CA GLY A 136 -9.09 3.87 1.70
C GLY A 136 -9.82 5.19 1.55
N TYR A 137 -11.12 5.24 1.89
CA TYR A 137 -11.87 6.49 1.86
C TYR A 137 -11.40 7.45 2.94
N GLN A 138 -11.14 6.96 4.17
CA GLN A 138 -10.55 7.75 5.24
C GLN A 138 -9.18 8.32 4.85
N LEU A 139 -8.35 7.52 4.15
CA LEU A 139 -7.07 8.01 3.64
C LEU A 139 -7.24 9.16 2.64
N LEU A 140 -8.26 9.09 1.75
CA LEU A 140 -8.58 10.16 0.80
C LEU A 140 -9.14 11.43 1.49
N GLU A 141 -9.94 11.26 2.52
CA GLU A 141 -10.62 12.36 3.21
C GLU A 141 -9.68 13.14 4.15
N GLU A 142 -8.80 12.43 4.85
CA GLU A 142 -8.00 13.03 5.94
C GLU A 142 -6.53 13.24 5.60
N LEU A 143 -6.01 12.62 4.52
CA LEU A 143 -4.59 12.70 4.14
C LEU A 143 -4.43 13.32 2.76
N ASP A 144 -3.45 14.20 2.62
CA ASP A 144 -3.20 14.98 1.41
C ASP A 144 -2.14 14.27 0.53
N PHE A 145 -2.53 13.13 -0.04
CA PHE A 145 -1.81 12.45 -1.11
C PHE A 145 -2.13 13.12 -2.46
N ASP A 146 -1.18 13.09 -3.40
CA ASP A 146 -1.44 13.46 -4.80
C ASP A 146 -2.13 12.28 -5.54
N ILE A 147 -1.66 11.06 -5.29
CA ILE A 147 -2.25 9.82 -5.79
C ILE A 147 -2.38 8.80 -4.66
N LEU A 148 -3.49 8.06 -4.63
CA LEU A 148 -3.68 6.87 -3.81
C LEU A 148 -4.06 5.68 -4.71
N LEU A 149 -3.15 4.73 -4.86
CA LEU A 149 -3.40 3.46 -5.54
C LEU A 149 -3.91 2.44 -4.53
N THR A 150 -5.00 1.74 -4.86
CA THR A 150 -5.64 0.77 -3.97
C THR A 150 -5.76 -0.62 -4.61
N GLY A 151 -6.13 -1.62 -3.82
CA GLY A 151 -6.31 -3.01 -4.27
C GLY A 151 -7.27 -3.79 -3.38
N HIS A 152 -7.01 -5.10 -3.18
CA HIS A 152 -7.65 -5.97 -2.20
C HIS A 152 -9.13 -6.33 -2.48
N GLN A 153 -10.01 -5.36 -2.62
CA GLN A 153 -11.47 -5.58 -2.80
C GLN A 153 -11.84 -6.24 -4.15
N HIS A 154 -10.88 -6.44 -5.06
CA HIS A 154 -11.11 -6.95 -6.40
C HIS A 154 -12.09 -6.10 -7.24
N ALA A 155 -12.39 -4.89 -6.81
CA ALA A 155 -13.22 -3.94 -7.54
C ALA A 155 -12.46 -3.34 -8.73
N ARG A 156 -13.18 -2.93 -9.77
CA ARG A 156 -12.64 -2.09 -10.83
C ARG A 156 -13.08 -0.65 -10.58
N ILE A 157 -12.16 0.19 -10.14
CA ILE A 157 -12.41 1.62 -9.94
C ILE A 157 -11.52 2.37 -10.92
N GLU A 158 -12.15 3.00 -11.91
CA GLU A 158 -11.46 3.85 -12.87
C GLU A 158 -10.97 5.14 -12.21
N GLY A 159 -9.89 5.72 -12.74
CA GLY A 159 -9.25 6.88 -12.17
C GLY A 159 -10.22 8.05 -11.98
N GLN A 160 -10.29 8.57 -10.78
CA GLN A 160 -11.12 9.72 -10.40
C GLN A 160 -10.47 10.49 -9.25
N SER A 161 -10.85 11.75 -9.09
CA SER A 161 -10.39 12.57 -7.96
C SER A 161 -11.45 12.60 -6.87
N VAL A 162 -11.03 12.31 -5.63
CA VAL A 162 -11.87 12.34 -4.43
C VAL A 162 -11.11 13.14 -3.37
N HIS A 163 -11.71 14.16 -2.79
CA HIS A 163 -11.09 15.08 -1.82
C HIS A 163 -9.75 15.69 -2.29
N GLY A 164 -9.55 15.83 -3.60
CA GLY A 164 -8.31 16.38 -4.18
C GLY A 164 -7.26 15.33 -4.53
N THR A 165 -7.37 14.10 -4.04
CA THR A 165 -6.47 12.99 -4.34
C THR A 165 -6.97 12.20 -5.55
N TYR A 166 -6.09 11.93 -6.52
CA TYR A 166 -6.41 11.02 -7.63
C TYR A 166 -6.29 9.58 -7.17
N THR A 167 -7.30 8.76 -7.43
CA THR A 167 -7.32 7.37 -6.99
C THR A 167 -7.84 6.42 -8.06
N LEU A 168 -7.39 5.18 -8.02
CA LEU A 168 -7.85 4.08 -8.85
C LEU A 168 -7.62 2.73 -8.17
N GLN A 169 -8.36 1.70 -8.61
CA GLN A 169 -8.16 0.32 -8.20
C GLN A 169 -8.29 -0.61 -9.40
N PRO A 170 -7.23 -1.33 -9.79
CA PRO A 170 -7.33 -2.36 -10.82
C PRO A 170 -8.09 -3.58 -10.31
N PRO A 171 -8.84 -4.28 -11.18
CA PRO A 171 -9.46 -5.55 -10.82
C PRO A 171 -8.42 -6.64 -10.60
N ASN A 172 -8.83 -7.74 -9.96
CA ASN A 172 -7.98 -8.90 -9.69
C ASN A 172 -7.50 -9.64 -10.94
N MET A 173 -6.51 -10.51 -10.77
CA MET A 173 -5.99 -11.45 -11.79
C MET A 173 -5.42 -10.78 -13.05
N ALA A 174 -4.91 -9.56 -12.93
CA ALA A 174 -4.36 -8.78 -14.05
C ALA A 174 -5.29 -8.75 -15.30
N ARG A 175 -6.61 -8.81 -15.10
CA ARG A 175 -7.59 -8.83 -16.20
C ARG A 175 -7.65 -7.54 -17.00
N LYS A 176 -7.27 -6.44 -16.38
CA LYS A 176 -7.15 -5.12 -16.99
C LYS A 176 -6.04 -4.32 -16.29
N TYR A 177 -5.49 -3.38 -17.01
CA TYR A 177 -4.59 -2.35 -16.49
C TYR A 177 -5.16 -0.98 -16.84
N PHE A 178 -4.70 0.04 -16.16
CA PHE A 178 -4.99 1.43 -16.46
C PHE A 178 -3.71 2.08 -16.99
N GLU A 179 -3.86 2.81 -18.08
CA GLU A 179 -2.79 3.62 -18.69
C GLU A 179 -2.76 5.02 -18.09
#